data_a9ec427f3680a5ffff98fceaa511e3da
#
_entry.id   a9ec427f3680a5ffff98fceaa511e3da
#
_cell.length_a   1.000
_cell.length_b   1.000
_cell.length_c   1.000
_cell.angle_alpha   90.00
_cell.angle_beta   90.00
_cell.angle_gamma   90.00
#
_symmetry.space_group_name_H-M   'P 1'
#
loop_
_entity.id
_entity.type
_entity.pdbx_description
1 polymer ?
#
loop_
_entity_poly.entity_id
_entity_poly.type
_entity_poly.pdbx_seq_one_letter_code
_entity_poly.pdbx_strand_id
1 'polypeptide(L)'
;VESRGLGDVYKRQMKHNGNYQELFGKVRRYGVSAEQELLRVTKGVNTQRGILFAGGLLAAAAGAAMNKGLDSKALCSIVAEMTQGLTENELAGLQADRPLTAGERLYQAYGITGIRGEVEAGFPSVRQNGLPGLKEAFAKGAGLNDALVHALVHLMTVVQDSNVIWRGGYAKLPFVQ
;
A
#
# COMPACT_ATOMS: atom_id res chain seq x y z
N VAL A 1 15.34 18.30 4.19
CA VAL A 1 13.94 18.24 4.67
C VAL A 1 13.93 17.24 5.80
N GLU A 2 13.90 17.75 7.03
CA GLU A 2 13.92 16.89 8.22
C GLU A 2 12.67 16.01 8.28
N SER A 3 12.88 14.71 8.42
CA SER A 3 11.86 13.66 8.58
C SER A 3 11.16 13.71 9.96
N ARG A 4 10.75 14.90 10.41
CA ARG A 4 10.09 15.08 11.73
C ARG A 4 8.79 14.30 11.88
N GLY A 5 8.06 14.04 10.79
CA GLY A 5 6.76 13.36 10.85
C GLY A 5 6.80 11.87 11.17
N LEU A 6 7.73 11.12 10.61
CA LEU A 6 7.83 9.66 10.82
C LEU A 6 8.33 9.31 12.24
N GLY A 7 9.30 10.05 12.77
CA GLY A 7 9.83 9.83 14.13
C GLY A 7 8.81 10.09 15.24
N ASP A 8 7.93 11.09 15.08
CA ASP A 8 6.88 11.39 16.06
C ASP A 8 5.72 10.38 16.00
N VAL A 9 5.41 9.85 14.81
CA VAL A 9 4.50 8.71 14.65
C VAL A 9 5.05 7.50 15.41
N TYR A 10 6.33 7.19 15.25
CA TYR A 10 7.00 6.08 15.95
C TYR A 10 6.93 6.22 17.48
N LYS A 11 7.25 7.38 18.05
CA LYS A 11 7.24 7.59 19.51
C LYS A 11 5.86 7.51 20.14
N ARG A 12 4.81 7.93 19.42
CA ARG A 12 3.41 7.85 19.91
C ARG A 12 2.80 6.47 19.78
N GLN A 13 3.30 5.64 18.86
CA GLN A 13 2.85 4.27 18.64
C GLN A 13 3.31 3.31 19.73
N MET A 14 4.40 3.60 20.45
CA MET A 14 4.92 2.77 21.55
C MET A 14 3.95 2.59 22.73
N LYS A 15 2.82 3.30 22.76
CA LYS A 15 1.77 3.18 23.79
C LYS A 15 0.46 2.55 23.23
N HIS A 16 0.54 1.73 22.18
CA HIS A 16 -0.65 1.18 21.56
C HIS A 16 -1.19 -0.04 22.33
N ASN A 17 -2.45 0.05 22.79
CA ASN A 17 -3.13 -0.98 23.58
C ASN A 17 -3.82 -2.08 22.74
N GLY A 18 -3.30 -2.39 21.54
CA GLY A 18 -3.81 -3.50 20.72
C GLY A 18 -5.04 -3.17 19.85
N ASN A 19 -5.57 -1.94 19.85
CA ASN A 19 -6.64 -1.55 18.94
C ASN A 19 -6.08 -1.06 17.60
N TYR A 20 -5.95 -1.97 16.63
CA TYR A 20 -5.37 -1.67 15.32
C TYR A 20 -6.24 -0.76 14.46
N GLN A 21 -7.56 -0.75 14.63
CA GLN A 21 -8.44 0.18 13.92
C GLN A 21 -8.26 1.62 14.39
N GLU A 22 -8.04 1.84 15.70
CA GLU A 22 -7.70 3.16 16.21
C GLU A 22 -6.33 3.63 15.67
N LEU A 23 -5.35 2.71 15.61
CA LEU A 23 -4.06 2.98 15.00
C LEU A 23 -4.21 3.40 13.55
N PHE A 24 -5.03 2.69 12.77
CA PHE A 24 -5.34 3.07 11.38
C PHE A 24 -5.89 4.49 11.27
N GLY A 25 -6.86 4.86 12.13
CA GLY A 25 -7.40 6.22 12.15
C GLY A 25 -6.34 7.30 12.42
N LYS A 26 -5.34 7.01 13.27
CA LYS A 26 -4.21 7.91 13.53
C LYS A 26 -3.28 8.01 12.31
N VAL A 27 -2.89 6.87 11.73
CA VAL A 27 -2.03 6.81 10.54
C VAL A 27 -2.67 7.56 9.38
N ARG A 28 -3.97 7.43 9.21
CA ARG A 28 -4.74 8.08 8.16
C ARG A 28 -4.69 9.60 8.26
N ARG A 29 -4.83 10.17 9.45
CA ARG A 29 -4.70 11.62 9.66
C ARG A 29 -3.32 12.15 9.27
N TYR A 30 -2.25 11.42 9.64
CA TYR A 30 -0.89 11.79 9.23
C TYR A 30 -0.68 11.60 7.72
N GLY A 31 -1.26 10.56 7.13
CA GLY A 31 -1.22 10.30 5.70
C GLY A 31 -1.82 11.43 4.87
N VAL A 32 -2.95 11.98 5.30
CA VAL A 32 -3.58 13.16 4.64
C VAL A 32 -2.65 14.37 4.64
N SER A 33 -2.01 14.67 5.78
CA SER A 33 -1.05 15.78 5.87
C SER A 33 0.18 15.55 4.99
N ALA A 34 0.70 14.32 4.94
CA ALA A 34 1.83 13.97 4.10
C ALA A 34 1.46 14.04 2.60
N GLU A 35 0.24 13.65 2.23
CA GLU A 35 -0.26 13.76 0.86
C GLU A 35 -0.41 15.22 0.43
N GLN A 36 -0.94 16.08 1.30
CA GLN A 36 -1.04 17.52 1.03
C GLN A 36 0.33 18.15 0.77
N GLU A 37 1.33 17.80 1.57
CA GLU A 37 2.70 18.27 1.38
C GLU A 37 3.32 17.73 0.09
N LEU A 38 3.10 16.46 -0.24
CA LEU A 38 3.51 15.87 -1.51
C LEU A 38 2.92 16.64 -2.69
N LEU A 39 1.61 16.88 -2.68
CA LEU A 39 0.93 17.61 -3.74
C LEU A 39 1.42 19.05 -3.86
N ARG A 40 1.73 19.71 -2.74
CA ARG A 40 2.32 21.04 -2.73
C ARG A 40 3.68 21.07 -3.44
N VAL A 41 4.58 20.12 -3.11
CA VAL A 41 5.93 20.05 -3.69
C VAL A 41 5.88 19.64 -5.16
N THR A 42 5.00 18.72 -5.53
CA THR A 42 4.84 18.21 -6.91
C THR A 42 3.92 19.07 -7.77
N LYS A 43 3.48 20.23 -7.30
CA LYS A 43 2.53 21.13 -7.98
C LYS A 43 1.25 20.42 -8.42
N GLY A 44 0.69 19.58 -7.54
CA GLY A 44 -0.55 18.85 -7.77
C GLY A 44 -0.40 17.52 -8.51
N VAL A 45 0.82 17.11 -8.86
CA VAL A 45 1.02 15.82 -9.53
C VAL A 45 1.05 14.69 -8.50
N ASN A 46 0.13 13.74 -8.65
CA ASN A 46 0.08 12.54 -7.81
C ASN A 46 1.13 11.53 -8.27
N THR A 47 2.28 11.51 -7.63
CA THR A 47 3.40 10.62 -7.98
C THR A 47 3.59 9.44 -7.04
N GLN A 48 3.24 9.58 -5.76
CA GLN A 48 3.64 8.63 -4.71
C GLN A 48 2.53 8.33 -3.68
N ARG A 49 1.28 8.57 -4.02
CA ARG A 49 0.15 8.40 -3.10
C ARG A 49 0.03 6.98 -2.55
N GLY A 50 0.18 5.98 -3.42
CA GLY A 50 0.15 4.57 -3.04
C GLY A 50 1.31 4.18 -2.10
N ILE A 51 2.50 4.73 -2.34
CA ILE A 51 3.68 4.49 -1.48
C ILE A 51 3.48 5.12 -0.10
N LEU A 52 2.97 6.35 -0.01
CA LEU A 52 2.66 6.99 1.27
C LEU A 52 1.65 6.18 2.07
N PHE A 53 0.60 5.68 1.41
CA PHE A 53 -0.43 4.89 2.06
C PHE A 53 0.11 3.54 2.55
N ALA A 54 0.68 2.72 1.66
CA ALA A 54 1.19 1.40 2.00
C ALA A 54 2.38 1.46 2.97
N GLY A 55 3.33 2.38 2.72
CA GLY A 55 4.50 2.59 3.58
C GLY A 55 4.13 3.11 4.97
N GLY A 56 3.14 4.00 5.07
CA GLY A 56 2.62 4.48 6.34
C GLY A 56 2.01 3.37 7.19
N LEU A 57 1.24 2.47 6.56
CA LEU A 57 0.65 1.30 7.23
C LEU A 57 1.73 0.31 7.71
N LEU A 58 2.70 0.00 6.86
CA LEU A 58 3.81 -0.89 7.22
C LEU A 58 4.67 -0.31 8.34
N ALA A 59 4.97 1.00 8.31
CA ALA A 59 5.69 1.67 9.38
C ALA A 59 4.93 1.63 10.71
N ALA A 60 3.61 1.82 10.67
CA ALA A 60 2.75 1.71 11.85
C ALA A 60 2.69 0.28 12.39
N ALA A 61 2.56 -0.72 11.51
CA ALA A 61 2.59 -2.13 11.88
C ALA A 61 3.93 -2.51 12.51
N ALA A 62 5.06 -2.04 11.95
CA ALA A 62 6.38 -2.26 12.51
C ALA A 62 6.52 -1.65 13.92
N GLY A 63 6.03 -0.44 14.13
CA GLY A 63 5.98 0.19 15.45
C GLY A 63 5.14 -0.60 16.46
N ALA A 64 4.00 -1.12 16.05
CA ALA A 64 3.12 -1.93 16.90
C ALA A 64 3.70 -3.32 17.24
N ALA A 65 4.55 -3.85 16.37
CA ALA A 65 5.17 -5.17 16.52
C ALA A 65 6.53 -5.16 17.20
N MET A 66 7.11 -4.00 17.56
CA MET A 66 8.48 -3.88 18.08
C MET A 66 8.84 -4.86 19.21
N ASN A 67 7.86 -5.23 20.04
CA ASN A 67 8.05 -6.15 21.16
C ASN A 67 7.65 -7.61 20.87
N LYS A 68 7.20 -7.92 19.64
CA LYS A 68 6.60 -9.23 19.28
C LYS A 68 7.41 -10.05 18.28
N GLY A 69 8.59 -9.54 17.87
CA GLY A 69 9.36 -10.10 16.77
C GLY A 69 8.83 -9.60 15.41
N LEU A 70 9.76 -9.10 14.61
CA LEU A 70 9.46 -8.49 13.31
C LEU A 70 9.73 -9.50 12.19
N ASP A 71 8.72 -10.28 11.82
CA ASP A 71 8.74 -10.97 10.54
C ASP A 71 7.75 -10.33 9.54
N SER A 72 7.97 -10.57 8.27
CA SER A 72 7.14 -10.00 7.20
C SER A 72 5.69 -10.47 7.28
N LYS A 73 5.44 -11.68 7.78
CA LYS A 73 4.10 -12.26 7.93
C LYS A 73 3.33 -11.55 9.05
N ALA A 74 3.98 -11.34 10.20
CA ALA A 74 3.38 -10.62 11.32
C ALA A 74 3.04 -9.18 10.94
N LEU A 75 3.93 -8.46 10.24
CA LEU A 75 3.66 -7.10 9.76
C LEU A 75 2.46 -7.04 8.82
N CYS A 76 2.39 -7.93 7.85
CA CYS A 76 1.28 -7.97 6.91
C CYS A 76 -0.05 -8.35 7.59
N SER A 77 -0.04 -9.21 8.61
CA SER A 77 -1.23 -9.54 9.40
C SER A 77 -1.73 -8.33 10.19
N ILE A 78 -0.83 -7.57 10.82
CA ILE A 78 -1.20 -6.34 11.54
C ILE A 78 -1.81 -5.32 10.57
N VAL A 79 -1.25 -5.16 9.36
CA VAL A 79 -1.83 -4.26 8.35
C VAL A 79 -3.22 -4.71 7.95
N ALA A 80 -3.44 -6.01 7.73
CA ALA A 80 -4.78 -6.55 7.40
C ALA A 80 -5.79 -6.26 8.53
N GLU A 81 -5.40 -6.46 9.80
CA GLU A 81 -6.25 -6.13 10.95
C GLU A 81 -6.54 -4.62 11.07
N MET A 82 -5.53 -3.77 10.78
CA MET A 82 -5.71 -2.31 10.76
C MET A 82 -6.72 -1.87 9.72
N THR A 83 -6.74 -2.51 8.55
CA THR A 83 -7.49 -2.10 7.36
C THR A 83 -8.73 -2.94 7.09
N GLN A 84 -9.15 -3.76 8.04
CA GLN A 84 -10.34 -4.60 7.92
C GLN A 84 -11.59 -3.77 7.57
N GLY A 85 -12.33 -4.18 6.55
CA GLY A 85 -13.51 -3.49 6.03
C GLY A 85 -13.22 -2.24 5.18
N LEU A 86 -11.95 -1.97 4.86
CA LEU A 86 -11.55 -0.78 4.13
C LEU A 86 -12.18 -0.70 2.73
N THR A 87 -12.18 -1.80 1.98
CA THR A 87 -12.74 -1.84 0.63
C THR A 87 -14.24 -1.66 0.64
N GLU A 88 -14.94 -2.30 1.56
CA GLU A 88 -16.38 -2.15 1.71
C GLU A 88 -16.74 -0.71 2.08
N ASN A 89 -16.09 -0.14 3.09
CA ASN A 89 -16.40 1.20 3.58
C ASN A 89 -16.07 2.31 2.59
N GLU A 90 -15.05 2.15 1.75
CA GLU A 90 -14.58 3.21 0.85
C GLU A 90 -14.99 3.02 -0.61
N LEU A 91 -15.27 1.80 -1.05
CA LEU A 91 -15.55 1.51 -2.45
C LEU A 91 -16.98 1.00 -2.69
N ALA A 92 -17.57 0.21 -1.80
CA ALA A 92 -18.90 -0.36 -2.03
C ALA A 92 -20.05 0.66 -1.87
N GLY A 93 -19.86 1.67 -1.02
CA GLY A 93 -20.87 2.71 -0.71
C GLY A 93 -20.70 4.03 -1.49
N LEU A 94 -19.99 4.04 -2.61
CA LEU A 94 -19.72 5.26 -3.37
C LEU A 94 -21.01 5.89 -3.93
N GLN A 95 -21.51 6.92 -3.27
CA GLN A 95 -22.53 7.80 -3.80
C GLN A 95 -21.87 8.97 -4.55
N ALA A 96 -22.39 9.30 -5.73
CA ALA A 96 -21.77 10.23 -6.69
C ALA A 96 -22.14 11.69 -6.40
N ASP A 97 -21.94 12.16 -5.20
CA ASP A 97 -22.06 13.58 -4.84
C ASP A 97 -20.79 14.40 -5.16
N ARG A 98 -19.72 13.72 -5.60
CA ARG A 98 -18.45 14.29 -6.05
C ARG A 98 -17.85 13.50 -7.23
N PRO A 99 -16.93 14.10 -8.00
CA PRO A 99 -16.20 13.35 -9.03
C PRO A 99 -15.42 12.18 -8.43
N LEU A 100 -15.60 10.99 -9.01
CA LEU A 100 -14.88 9.79 -8.60
C LEU A 100 -13.40 9.88 -8.97
N THR A 101 -12.55 9.40 -8.08
CA THR A 101 -11.13 9.17 -8.38
C THR A 101 -10.94 8.05 -9.40
N ALA A 102 -9.75 7.96 -10.02
CA ALA A 102 -9.44 6.88 -10.96
C ALA A 102 -9.64 5.49 -10.36
N GLY A 103 -9.19 5.28 -9.11
CA GLY A 103 -9.36 4.00 -8.40
C GLY A 103 -10.84 3.64 -8.15
N GLU A 104 -11.66 4.62 -7.77
CA GLU A 104 -13.11 4.43 -7.56
C GLU A 104 -13.83 4.07 -8.86
N ARG A 105 -13.46 4.70 -9.98
CA ARG A 105 -14.00 4.35 -11.31
C ARG A 105 -13.60 2.94 -11.73
N LEU A 106 -12.35 2.55 -11.49
CA LEU A 106 -11.89 1.19 -11.78
C LEU A 106 -12.62 0.15 -10.95
N TYR A 107 -12.90 0.46 -9.69
CA TYR A 107 -13.71 -0.42 -8.85
C TYR A 107 -15.14 -0.56 -9.38
N GLN A 108 -15.82 0.53 -9.73
CA GLN A 108 -17.17 0.49 -10.28
C GLN A 108 -17.24 -0.27 -11.61
N ALA A 109 -16.25 -0.09 -12.49
CA ALA A 109 -16.25 -0.70 -13.82
C ALA A 109 -15.82 -2.17 -13.82
N TYR A 110 -14.87 -2.54 -12.95
CA TYR A 110 -14.17 -3.84 -13.04
C TYR A 110 -14.01 -4.55 -11.70
N GLY A 111 -14.50 -4.00 -10.58
CA GLY A 111 -14.29 -4.57 -9.24
C GLY A 111 -12.84 -4.48 -8.72
N ILE A 112 -12.00 -3.66 -9.37
CA ILE A 112 -10.58 -3.55 -9.01
C ILE A 112 -10.42 -2.71 -7.76
N THR A 113 -10.02 -3.33 -6.65
CA THR A 113 -9.83 -2.68 -5.35
C THR A 113 -8.51 -1.94 -5.22
N GLY A 114 -7.53 -2.24 -6.09
CA GLY A 114 -6.21 -1.63 -6.09
C GLY A 114 -5.48 -1.81 -4.75
N ILE A 115 -4.75 -0.77 -4.33
CA ILE A 115 -3.97 -0.81 -3.09
C ILE A 115 -4.83 -1.02 -1.83
N ARG A 116 -6.13 -0.66 -1.85
CA ARG A 116 -7.03 -0.87 -0.70
C ARG A 116 -7.24 -2.36 -0.44
N GLY A 117 -7.58 -3.13 -1.47
CA GLY A 117 -7.72 -4.58 -1.36
C GLY A 117 -6.39 -5.27 -1.03
N GLU A 118 -5.29 -4.78 -1.59
CA GLU A 118 -3.97 -5.33 -1.32
C GLU A 118 -3.57 -5.19 0.16
N VAL A 119 -3.78 -4.03 0.79
CA VAL A 119 -3.46 -3.83 2.22
C VAL A 119 -4.44 -4.58 3.13
N GLU A 120 -5.73 -4.59 2.79
CA GLU A 120 -6.77 -5.28 3.55
C GLU A 120 -6.55 -6.79 3.59
N ALA A 121 -6.04 -7.37 2.50
CA ALA A 121 -5.64 -8.78 2.41
C ALA A 121 -4.21 -9.06 2.96
N GLY A 122 -3.51 -8.07 3.49
CA GLY A 122 -2.17 -8.21 4.03
C GLY A 122 -1.10 -8.44 2.98
N PHE A 123 -1.17 -7.70 1.88
CA PHE A 123 -0.20 -7.71 0.79
C PHE A 123 0.03 -9.08 0.13
N PRO A 124 -1.02 -9.76 -0.37
CA PRO A 124 -0.89 -11.08 -0.97
C PRO A 124 0.07 -11.10 -2.17
N SER A 125 -0.01 -10.12 -3.07
CA SER A 125 0.88 -10.05 -4.24
C SER A 125 2.34 -9.96 -3.83
N VAL A 126 2.65 -9.12 -2.85
CA VAL A 126 4.02 -8.97 -2.34
C VAL A 126 4.50 -10.24 -1.66
N ARG A 127 3.67 -10.86 -0.80
CA ARG A 127 4.06 -12.04 -0.02
C ARG A 127 4.21 -13.29 -0.87
N GLN A 128 3.35 -13.48 -1.87
CA GLN A 128 3.27 -14.70 -2.66
C GLN A 128 4.10 -14.63 -3.94
N ASN A 129 4.42 -13.43 -4.44
CA ASN A 129 5.14 -13.26 -5.70
C ASN A 129 6.37 -12.36 -5.55
N GLY A 130 6.23 -11.14 -5.03
CA GLY A 130 7.34 -10.18 -4.94
C GLY A 130 8.47 -10.65 -4.05
N LEU A 131 8.18 -11.05 -2.80
CA LEU A 131 9.22 -11.53 -1.87
C LEU A 131 9.87 -12.86 -2.29
N PRO A 132 9.13 -13.85 -2.81
CA PRO A 132 9.74 -15.04 -3.40
C PRO A 132 10.66 -14.70 -4.57
N GLY A 133 10.23 -13.87 -5.53
CA GLY A 133 11.07 -13.44 -6.64
C GLY A 133 12.34 -12.70 -6.18
N LEU A 134 12.23 -11.82 -5.19
CA LEU A 134 13.38 -11.15 -4.59
C LEU A 134 14.39 -12.14 -4.00
N LYS A 135 13.90 -13.12 -3.23
CA LYS A 135 14.74 -14.16 -2.61
C LYS A 135 15.41 -15.05 -3.64
N GLU A 136 14.68 -15.40 -4.70
CA GLU A 136 15.19 -16.20 -5.82
C GLU A 136 16.36 -15.49 -6.51
N ALA A 137 16.21 -14.20 -6.80
CA ALA A 137 17.27 -13.41 -7.43
C ALA A 137 18.52 -13.32 -6.54
N PHE A 138 18.37 -13.08 -5.23
CA PHE A 138 19.49 -13.09 -4.31
C PHE A 138 20.17 -14.46 -4.21
N ALA A 139 19.41 -15.56 -4.20
CA ALA A 139 19.96 -16.91 -4.20
C ALA A 139 20.79 -17.22 -5.46
N LYS A 140 20.49 -16.55 -6.57
CA LYS A 140 21.24 -16.61 -7.83
C LYS A 140 22.42 -15.62 -7.88
N GLY A 141 22.70 -14.88 -6.80
CA GLY A 141 23.82 -13.94 -6.71
C GLY A 141 23.54 -12.55 -7.30
N ALA A 142 22.29 -12.18 -7.56
CA ALA A 142 21.93 -10.88 -8.08
C ALA A 142 22.23 -9.77 -7.06
N GLY A 143 22.69 -8.60 -7.55
CA GLY A 143 22.77 -7.39 -6.76
C GLY A 143 21.40 -6.85 -6.36
N LEU A 144 21.34 -5.92 -5.39
CA LEU A 144 20.08 -5.39 -4.88
C LEU A 144 19.16 -4.85 -5.97
N ASN A 145 19.71 -4.05 -6.90
CA ASN A 145 18.92 -3.44 -7.96
C ASN A 145 18.29 -4.49 -8.88
N ASP A 146 19.07 -5.49 -9.29
CA ASP A 146 18.60 -6.55 -10.19
C ASP A 146 17.59 -7.44 -9.49
N ALA A 147 17.78 -7.73 -8.20
CA ALA A 147 16.83 -8.47 -7.39
C ALA A 147 15.49 -7.71 -7.23
N LEU A 148 15.53 -6.40 -7.08
CA LEU A 148 14.31 -5.57 -7.03
C LEU A 148 13.59 -5.54 -8.39
N VAL A 149 14.31 -5.46 -9.50
CA VAL A 149 13.73 -5.55 -10.85
C VAL A 149 13.10 -6.93 -11.06
N HIS A 150 13.77 -7.99 -10.65
CA HIS A 150 13.22 -9.35 -10.72
C HIS A 150 11.92 -9.48 -9.92
N ALA A 151 11.91 -8.98 -8.68
CA ALA A 151 10.71 -8.95 -7.85
C ALA A 151 9.57 -8.14 -8.50
N LEU A 152 9.88 -7.01 -9.14
CA LEU A 152 8.91 -6.20 -9.86
C LEU A 152 8.28 -6.99 -11.01
N VAL A 153 9.08 -7.70 -11.81
CA VAL A 153 8.57 -8.57 -12.89
C VAL A 153 7.62 -9.64 -12.34
N HIS A 154 7.96 -10.27 -11.21
CA HIS A 154 7.06 -11.21 -10.55
C HIS A 154 5.74 -10.56 -10.09
N LEU A 155 5.79 -9.34 -9.59
CA LEU A 155 4.58 -8.59 -9.22
C LEU A 155 3.73 -8.24 -10.44
N MET A 156 4.35 -7.87 -11.57
CA MET A 156 3.63 -7.53 -12.80
C MET A 156 2.79 -8.69 -13.33
N THR A 157 3.19 -9.94 -13.08
CA THR A 157 2.42 -11.12 -13.54
C THR A 157 1.09 -11.32 -12.81
N VAL A 158 0.88 -10.70 -11.65
CA VAL A 158 -0.29 -10.93 -10.79
C VAL A 158 -1.07 -9.68 -10.41
N VAL A 159 -0.40 -8.52 -10.41
CA VAL A 159 -1.03 -7.26 -10.01
C VAL A 159 -1.86 -6.68 -11.16
N GLN A 160 -3.12 -6.38 -10.88
CA GLN A 160 -3.96 -5.59 -11.77
C GLN A 160 -3.55 -4.11 -11.69
N ASP A 161 -2.56 -3.71 -12.48
CA ASP A 161 -2.01 -2.36 -12.42
C ASP A 161 -3.06 -1.32 -12.84
N SER A 162 -3.55 -0.60 -11.85
CA SER A 162 -4.56 0.43 -12.03
C SER A 162 -4.11 1.58 -12.96
N ASN A 163 -2.81 1.87 -13.03
CA ASN A 163 -2.29 2.91 -13.93
C ASN A 163 -2.27 2.42 -15.39
N VAL A 164 -1.91 1.15 -15.62
CA VAL A 164 -1.99 0.53 -16.96
C VAL A 164 -3.43 0.55 -17.44
N ILE A 165 -4.37 0.08 -16.60
CA ILE A 165 -5.78 0.02 -16.95
C ILE A 165 -6.37 1.41 -17.17
N TRP A 166 -6.04 2.37 -16.29
CA TRP A 166 -6.54 3.75 -16.39
C TRP A 166 -6.09 4.46 -17.66
N ARG A 167 -4.82 4.26 -18.08
CA ARG A 167 -4.23 4.92 -19.23
C ARG A 167 -4.47 4.19 -20.55
N GLY A 168 -4.43 2.86 -20.52
CA GLY A 168 -4.49 2.00 -21.71
C GLY A 168 -5.79 1.24 -21.92
N GLY A 169 -6.69 1.26 -20.93
CA GLY A 169 -7.90 0.42 -20.88
C GLY A 169 -7.60 -0.99 -20.36
N TYR A 170 -8.65 -1.67 -19.88
CA TYR A 170 -8.55 -3.01 -19.29
C TYR A 170 -7.93 -4.04 -20.25
N ALA A 171 -8.24 -3.95 -21.55
CA ALA A 171 -7.71 -4.83 -22.58
C ALA A 171 -6.17 -4.78 -22.74
N LYS A 172 -5.51 -3.78 -22.17
CA LYS A 172 -4.04 -3.68 -22.22
C LYS A 172 -3.34 -4.41 -21.07
N LEU A 173 -4.07 -4.81 -20.04
CA LEU A 173 -3.48 -5.50 -18.89
C LEU A 173 -2.74 -6.81 -19.27
N PRO A 174 -3.30 -7.70 -20.12
CA PRO A 174 -2.61 -8.95 -20.50
C PRO A 174 -1.28 -8.75 -21.26
N PHE A 175 -1.05 -7.56 -21.83
CA PHE A 175 0.21 -7.27 -22.52
C PHE A 175 1.35 -6.90 -21.55
N VAL A 176 1.03 -6.69 -20.29
CA VAL A 176 2.00 -6.27 -19.24
C VAL A 176 2.22 -7.41 -18.25
N GLN A 177 1.27 -8.33 -18.16
CA GLN A 177 1.34 -9.55 -17.35
C GLN A 177 1.95 -10.71 -18.14
#